data_a6d9f04f37016e04f3d27a79f1fa1b0c
#
_entry.id   a6d9f04f37016e04f3d27a79f1fa1b0c
#
_cell.length_a   1.000
_cell.length_b   1.000
_cell.length_c   1.000
_cell.angle_alpha   90.00
_cell.angle_beta   90.00
_cell.angle_gamma   90.00
#
_symmetry.space_group_name_H-M   'P 1'
#
loop_
_entity.id
_entity.type
_entity.pdbx_description
1 polymer ?
#
loop_
_entity_poly.entity_id
_entity_poly.type
_entity_poly.pdbx_seq_one_letter_code
_entity_poly.pdbx_strand_id
1 'polypeptide(L)'
;DWGMSLLYRRPVMEVIQTKLANSLWLMAAAWLLSGLVGFLLGIAAGFRRGSAADRIISGYALVTASTPSFWLALVFLMVFAVWLKWLPIGLSVPIGVETAGVTIQDRLVHAVLPVLTLSVTGISNIALHTREKMIQVMESDYVMFARARGESDFRILVQHGVRNILLPAMTLQFASISEIFGGSVLV
;
A
#
# COMPACT_ATOMS: atom_id res chain seq x y z
N ASP A 1 3.91 -26.42 25.20
CA ASP A 1 2.53 -26.02 25.51
C ASP A 1 2.53 -24.59 26.06
N TRP A 2 1.80 -23.68 25.43
CA TRP A 2 1.74 -22.25 25.82
C TRP A 2 0.57 -21.96 26.78
N GLY A 3 -0.13 -23.02 27.21
CA GLY A 3 -1.26 -22.93 28.11
C GLY A 3 -2.54 -22.35 27.49
N MET A 4 -3.45 -21.94 28.36
CA MET A 4 -4.75 -21.38 28.01
C MET A 4 -4.75 -19.85 28.14
N SER A 5 -5.28 -19.15 27.18
CA SER A 5 -5.51 -17.71 27.23
C SER A 5 -6.60 -17.38 28.27
N LEU A 6 -6.29 -16.54 29.22
CA LEU A 6 -7.24 -16.11 30.24
C LEU A 6 -8.40 -15.27 29.65
N LEU A 7 -8.10 -14.51 28.58
CA LEU A 7 -9.08 -13.64 27.93
C LEU A 7 -10.01 -14.42 27.00
N TYR A 8 -9.45 -15.30 26.15
CA TYR A 8 -10.22 -16.02 25.12
C TYR A 8 -10.68 -17.42 25.56
N ARG A 9 -10.20 -17.91 26.70
CA ARG A 9 -10.48 -19.27 27.22
C ARG A 9 -10.24 -20.39 26.21
N ARG A 10 -9.22 -20.21 25.36
CA ARG A 10 -8.78 -21.14 24.32
C ARG A 10 -7.27 -21.33 24.41
N PRO A 11 -6.69 -22.39 23.83
CA PRO A 11 -5.24 -22.55 23.76
C PRO A 11 -4.58 -21.31 23.13
N VAL A 12 -3.51 -20.81 23.75
CA VAL A 12 -2.80 -19.62 23.30
C VAL A 12 -2.35 -19.75 21.85
N MET A 13 -1.86 -20.93 21.45
CA MET A 13 -1.40 -21.19 20.10
C MET A 13 -2.53 -21.03 19.05
N GLU A 14 -3.74 -21.48 19.35
CA GLU A 14 -4.91 -21.35 18.47
C GLU A 14 -5.30 -19.88 18.29
N VAL A 15 -5.27 -19.10 19.39
CA VAL A 15 -5.54 -17.65 19.32
C VAL A 15 -4.50 -16.94 18.48
N ILE A 16 -3.20 -17.25 18.68
CA ILE A 16 -2.11 -16.67 17.90
C ILE A 16 -2.27 -16.99 16.42
N GLN A 17 -2.49 -18.25 16.06
CA GLN A 17 -2.65 -18.68 14.66
C GLN A 17 -3.82 -17.96 13.97
N THR A 18 -4.95 -17.87 14.64
CA THR A 18 -6.13 -17.19 14.07
C THR A 18 -5.88 -15.70 13.87
N LYS A 19 -5.31 -15.02 14.87
CA LYS A 19 -5.02 -13.58 14.77
C LYS A 19 -3.93 -13.29 13.76
N LEU A 20 -2.87 -14.09 13.74
CA LEU A 20 -1.78 -13.96 12.78
C LEU A 20 -2.25 -14.16 11.35
N ALA A 21 -3.08 -15.16 11.07
CA ALA A 21 -3.61 -15.40 9.73
C ALA A 21 -4.43 -14.20 9.22
N ASN A 22 -5.28 -13.61 10.08
CA ASN A 22 -6.05 -12.42 9.72
C ASN A 22 -5.15 -11.20 9.47
N SER A 23 -4.12 -10.99 10.29
CA SER A 23 -3.18 -9.88 10.09
C SER A 23 -2.34 -10.08 8.83
N LEU A 24 -1.85 -11.27 8.57
CA LEU A 24 -1.03 -11.57 7.37
C LEU A 24 -1.79 -11.33 6.07
N TRP A 25 -3.06 -11.72 6.03
CA TRP A 25 -3.90 -11.46 4.85
C TRP A 25 -4.11 -9.97 4.61
N LEU A 26 -4.44 -9.18 5.65
CA LEU A 26 -4.59 -7.73 5.55
C LEU A 26 -3.29 -7.04 5.12
N MET A 27 -2.16 -7.47 5.70
CA MET A 27 -0.84 -6.98 5.34
C MET A 27 -0.48 -7.30 3.89
N ALA A 28 -0.75 -8.53 3.44
CA ALA A 28 -0.50 -8.92 2.05
C ALA A 28 -1.34 -8.09 1.08
N ALA A 29 -2.63 -7.87 1.39
CA ALA A 29 -3.50 -7.03 0.58
C ALA A 29 -3.01 -5.58 0.53
N ALA A 30 -2.64 -4.99 1.67
CA ALA A 30 -2.11 -3.64 1.74
C ALA A 30 -0.75 -3.53 1.00
N TRP A 31 0.12 -4.53 1.14
CA TRP A 31 1.41 -4.59 0.48
C TRP A 31 1.26 -4.65 -1.05
N LEU A 32 0.39 -5.52 -1.56
CA LEU A 32 0.12 -5.59 -3.00
C LEU A 32 -0.47 -4.29 -3.54
N LEU A 33 -1.42 -3.70 -2.82
CA LEU A 33 -2.05 -2.45 -3.21
C LEU A 33 -1.05 -1.30 -3.23
N SER A 34 -0.21 -1.19 -2.19
CA SER A 34 0.82 -0.14 -2.12
C SER A 34 1.85 -0.27 -3.24
N GLY A 35 2.32 -1.49 -3.52
CA GLY A 35 3.26 -1.73 -4.59
C GLY A 35 2.71 -1.38 -5.97
N LEU A 36 1.53 -1.91 -6.28
CA LEU A 36 0.91 -1.69 -7.59
C LEU A 36 0.57 -0.22 -7.84
N VAL A 37 -0.18 0.39 -6.92
CA VAL A 37 -0.63 1.78 -7.07
C VAL A 37 0.55 2.74 -6.98
N GLY A 38 1.46 2.55 -6.00
CA GLY A 38 2.64 3.39 -5.85
C GLY A 38 3.56 3.33 -7.07
N PHE A 39 3.79 2.14 -7.62
CA PHE A 39 4.58 1.98 -8.84
C PHE A 39 3.95 2.70 -10.04
N LEU A 40 2.65 2.54 -10.27
CA LEU A 40 1.96 3.20 -11.38
C LEU A 40 1.97 4.73 -11.23
N LEU A 41 1.69 5.24 -10.03
CA LEU A 41 1.75 6.68 -9.75
C LEU A 41 3.17 7.24 -9.91
N GLY A 42 4.19 6.53 -9.43
CA GLY A 42 5.57 6.91 -9.59
C GLY A 42 6.02 6.99 -11.05
N ILE A 43 5.62 6.00 -11.88
CA ILE A 43 5.83 6.03 -13.33
C ILE A 43 5.17 7.26 -13.95
N ALA A 44 3.88 7.48 -13.66
CA ALA A 44 3.12 8.59 -14.22
C ALA A 44 3.74 9.96 -13.88
N ALA A 45 4.18 10.12 -12.63
CA ALA A 45 4.83 11.35 -12.17
C ALA A 45 6.23 11.52 -12.77
N GLY A 46 7.08 10.47 -12.74
CA GLY A 46 8.47 10.54 -13.19
C GLY A 46 8.65 10.64 -14.67
N PHE A 47 7.78 9.98 -15.47
CA PHE A 47 7.86 10.02 -16.92
C PHE A 47 7.64 11.43 -17.51
N ARG A 48 6.77 12.22 -16.90
CA ARG A 48 6.49 13.61 -17.31
C ARG A 48 6.81 14.58 -16.17
N ARG A 49 8.09 14.64 -15.81
CA ARG A 49 8.60 15.54 -14.76
C ARG A 49 8.12 16.97 -14.98
N GLY A 50 7.64 17.63 -13.91
CA GLY A 50 7.15 19.01 -13.92
C GLY A 50 5.72 19.19 -14.47
N SER A 51 5.05 18.12 -14.90
CA SER A 51 3.64 18.15 -15.30
C SER A 51 2.70 18.40 -14.11
N ALA A 52 1.44 18.73 -14.40
CA ALA A 52 0.41 18.85 -13.35
C ALA A 52 0.23 17.53 -12.58
N ALA A 53 0.25 16.40 -13.30
CA ALA A 53 0.17 15.08 -12.68
C ALA A 53 1.35 14.83 -11.72
N ASP A 54 2.56 15.16 -12.12
CA ASP A 54 3.74 15.05 -11.27
C ASP A 54 3.60 15.87 -9.99
N ARG A 55 3.17 17.12 -10.11
CA ARG A 55 2.98 18.01 -8.94
C ARG A 55 1.91 17.49 -7.97
N ILE A 56 0.78 17.01 -8.50
CA ILE A 56 -0.33 16.48 -7.68
C ILE A 56 0.11 15.19 -6.97
N ILE A 57 0.69 14.24 -7.71
CA ILE A 57 1.12 12.94 -7.15
C ILE A 57 2.22 13.15 -6.12
N SER A 58 3.21 13.98 -6.42
CA SER A 58 4.31 14.28 -5.48
C SER A 58 3.81 15.03 -4.24
N GLY A 59 2.91 15.99 -4.41
CA GLY A 59 2.28 16.72 -3.30
C GLY A 59 1.50 15.78 -2.38
N TYR A 60 0.64 14.94 -2.95
CA TYR A 60 -0.07 13.90 -2.21
C TYR A 60 0.91 12.98 -1.45
N ALA A 61 1.91 12.45 -2.16
CA ALA A 61 2.85 11.51 -1.58
C ALA A 61 3.69 12.13 -0.45
N LEU A 62 4.11 13.39 -0.58
CA LEU A 62 4.85 14.10 0.48
C LEU A 62 3.97 14.34 1.71
N VAL A 63 2.74 14.77 1.54
CA VAL A 63 1.80 14.99 2.65
C VAL A 63 1.53 13.68 3.40
N THR A 64 1.21 12.62 2.69
CA THR A 64 0.89 11.33 3.31
C THR A 64 2.11 10.64 3.93
N ALA A 65 3.29 10.71 3.30
CA ALA A 65 4.53 10.18 3.86
C ALA A 65 4.96 10.93 5.15
N SER A 66 4.60 12.20 5.28
CA SER A 66 4.89 13.00 6.48
C SER A 66 3.87 12.81 7.60
N THR A 67 2.78 12.09 7.34
CA THR A 67 1.68 11.92 8.29
C THR A 67 1.81 10.57 9.01
N PRO A 68 1.73 10.53 10.36
CA PRO A 68 1.77 9.28 11.09
C PRO A 68 0.63 8.35 10.68
N SER A 69 0.92 7.06 10.48
CA SER A 69 -0.05 6.06 10.00
C SER A 69 -1.27 5.91 10.94
N PHE A 70 -1.07 5.96 12.25
CA PHE A 70 -2.16 5.89 13.21
C PHE A 70 -3.12 7.09 13.10
N TRP A 71 -2.61 8.28 12.81
CA TRP A 71 -3.43 9.48 12.61
C TRP A 71 -4.28 9.35 11.35
N LEU A 72 -3.70 8.85 10.25
CA LEU A 72 -4.46 8.53 9.03
C LEU A 72 -5.54 7.50 9.29
N ALA A 73 -5.24 6.47 10.10
CA ALA A 73 -6.22 5.47 10.52
C ALA A 73 -7.44 6.11 11.22
N LEU A 74 -7.17 7.01 12.17
CA LEU A 74 -8.23 7.73 12.90
C LEU A 74 -9.05 8.63 11.99
N VAL A 75 -8.39 9.37 11.08
CA VAL A 75 -9.08 10.23 10.11
C VAL A 75 -9.96 9.40 9.18
N PHE A 76 -9.46 8.29 8.64
CA PHE A 76 -10.23 7.43 7.76
C PHE A 76 -11.42 6.80 8.50
N LEU A 77 -11.23 6.35 9.72
CA LEU A 77 -12.31 5.83 10.56
C LEU A 77 -13.37 6.90 10.81
N MET A 78 -12.97 8.12 11.21
CA MET A 78 -13.90 9.23 11.42
C MET A 78 -14.69 9.56 10.16
N VAL A 79 -14.02 9.70 9.02
CA VAL A 79 -14.65 10.11 7.77
C VAL A 79 -15.54 8.99 7.22
N PHE A 80 -14.99 7.80 7.01
CA PHE A 80 -15.68 6.74 6.27
C PHE A 80 -16.62 5.89 7.12
N ALA A 81 -16.29 5.66 8.40
CA ALA A 81 -17.12 4.84 9.26
C ALA A 81 -18.12 5.67 10.10
N VAL A 82 -17.73 6.84 10.62
CA VAL A 82 -18.57 7.62 11.51
C VAL A 82 -19.41 8.65 10.74
N TRP A 83 -18.80 9.50 9.91
CA TRP A 83 -19.53 10.57 9.22
C TRP A 83 -20.26 10.08 7.98
N LEU A 84 -19.60 9.41 7.07
CA LEU A 84 -20.20 8.91 5.82
C LEU A 84 -20.97 7.60 6.03
N LYS A 85 -20.61 6.82 7.03
CA LYS A 85 -21.20 5.49 7.30
C LYS A 85 -21.14 4.55 6.10
N TRP A 86 -20.11 4.69 5.26
CA TRP A 86 -19.92 3.87 4.06
C TRP A 86 -19.25 2.52 4.40
N LEU A 87 -18.40 2.52 5.43
CA LEU A 87 -17.62 1.35 5.83
C LEU A 87 -17.89 1.05 7.32
N PRO A 88 -17.85 -0.22 7.73
CA PRO A 88 -18.02 -0.58 9.13
C PRO A 88 -16.83 -0.07 9.97
N ILE A 89 -17.12 0.21 11.24
CA ILE A 89 -16.10 0.50 12.25
C ILE A 89 -15.28 -0.77 12.44
N GLY A 90 -14.00 -0.72 12.16
CA GLY A 90 -12.95 -1.73 12.21
C GLY A 90 -13.25 -3.05 12.94
N LEU A 91 -12.37 -3.97 12.87
CA LEU A 91 -12.39 -5.38 13.25
C LEU A 91 -12.65 -6.26 12.03
N SER A 92 -11.89 -7.32 11.91
CA SER A 92 -11.97 -8.28 10.80
C SER A 92 -13.30 -9.04 10.73
N VAL A 93 -14.22 -8.80 11.68
CA VAL A 93 -15.48 -9.53 11.86
C VAL A 93 -16.54 -8.58 12.49
N PRO A 94 -17.80 -8.63 12.05
CA PRO A 94 -18.88 -7.87 12.69
C PRO A 94 -18.96 -8.16 14.19
N ILE A 95 -19.20 -7.11 14.99
CA ILE A 95 -19.33 -7.24 16.44
C ILE A 95 -20.52 -8.14 16.78
N GLY A 96 -20.30 -9.18 17.57
CA GLY A 96 -21.35 -10.09 18.05
C GLY A 96 -21.65 -11.28 17.13
N VAL A 97 -20.95 -11.45 16.02
CA VAL A 97 -21.11 -12.61 15.14
C VAL A 97 -19.98 -13.61 15.40
N GLU A 98 -20.35 -14.88 15.64
CA GLU A 98 -19.35 -15.95 15.72
C GLU A 98 -18.63 -16.12 14.37
N THR A 99 -17.33 -16.42 14.41
CA THR A 99 -16.46 -16.55 13.23
C THR A 99 -17.00 -17.54 12.17
N ALA A 100 -17.81 -18.50 12.58
CA ALA A 100 -18.41 -19.50 11.70
C ALA A 100 -19.56 -18.96 10.81
N GLY A 101 -20.18 -17.83 11.18
CA GLY A 101 -21.30 -17.21 10.45
C GLY A 101 -20.88 -16.04 9.53
N VAL A 102 -19.58 -15.71 9.46
CA VAL A 102 -19.09 -14.55 8.71
C VAL A 102 -18.89 -14.91 7.24
N THR A 103 -19.59 -14.21 6.36
CA THR A 103 -19.45 -14.39 4.91
C THR A 103 -18.12 -13.79 4.41
N ILE A 104 -17.65 -14.25 3.24
CA ILE A 104 -16.48 -13.67 2.58
C ILE A 104 -16.70 -12.18 2.28
N GLN A 105 -17.91 -11.80 1.93
CA GLN A 105 -18.28 -10.42 1.66
C GLN A 105 -18.13 -9.53 2.91
N ASP A 106 -18.58 -10.01 4.07
CA ASP A 106 -18.41 -9.28 5.34
C ASP A 106 -16.93 -9.05 5.65
N ARG A 107 -16.10 -10.08 5.47
CA ARG A 107 -14.64 -9.98 5.67
C ARG A 107 -13.99 -8.97 4.73
N LEU A 108 -14.39 -8.96 3.46
CA LEU A 108 -13.86 -8.01 2.47
C LEU A 108 -14.24 -6.58 2.84
N VAL A 109 -15.51 -6.33 3.17
CA VAL A 109 -15.98 -4.97 3.54
C VAL A 109 -15.28 -4.45 4.79
N HIS A 110 -15.10 -5.30 5.82
CA HIS A 110 -14.37 -4.93 7.04
C HIS A 110 -12.86 -4.75 6.81
N ALA A 111 -12.29 -5.39 5.79
CA ALA A 111 -10.89 -5.25 5.43
C ALA A 111 -10.56 -3.96 4.67
N VAL A 112 -11.54 -3.34 4.01
CA VAL A 112 -11.31 -2.17 3.15
C VAL A 112 -10.59 -1.04 3.90
N LEU A 113 -11.11 -0.65 5.05
CA LEU A 113 -10.58 0.49 5.81
C LEU A 113 -9.16 0.24 6.34
N PRO A 114 -8.87 -0.89 7.01
CA PRO A 114 -7.51 -1.24 7.41
C PRO A 114 -6.54 -1.35 6.23
N VAL A 115 -6.93 -1.99 5.14
CA VAL A 115 -6.08 -2.13 3.94
C VAL A 115 -5.76 -0.77 3.33
N LEU A 116 -6.74 0.11 3.18
CA LEU A 116 -6.53 1.47 2.68
C LEU A 116 -5.59 2.25 3.58
N THR A 117 -5.79 2.20 4.90
CA THR A 117 -4.94 2.91 5.87
C THR A 117 -3.49 2.45 5.79
N LEU A 118 -3.26 1.14 5.80
CA LEU A 118 -1.91 0.57 5.70
C LEU A 118 -1.25 0.84 4.34
N SER A 119 -2.04 0.85 3.27
CA SER A 119 -1.50 1.04 1.91
C SER A 119 -1.14 2.49 1.59
N VAL A 120 -1.84 3.49 2.13
CA VAL A 120 -1.63 4.90 1.78
C VAL A 120 -0.19 5.35 2.00
N THR A 121 0.40 5.04 3.14
CA THR A 121 1.81 5.37 3.44
C THR A 121 2.75 4.61 2.51
N GLY A 122 2.51 3.32 2.30
CA GLY A 122 3.29 2.49 1.37
C GLY A 122 3.20 2.98 -0.08
N ILE A 123 2.01 3.36 -0.55
CA ILE A 123 1.81 3.97 -1.88
C ILE A 123 2.70 5.19 -2.05
N SER A 124 2.74 6.07 -1.06
CA SER A 124 3.50 7.32 -1.11
C SER A 124 5.00 7.07 -1.19
N ASN A 125 5.52 6.18 -0.36
CA ASN A 125 6.94 5.81 -0.37
C ASN A 125 7.36 5.19 -1.71
N ILE A 126 6.61 4.20 -2.20
CA ILE A 126 6.89 3.55 -3.49
C ILE A 126 6.76 4.55 -4.64
N ALA A 127 5.76 5.43 -4.63
CA ALA A 127 5.55 6.43 -5.67
C ALA A 127 6.72 7.41 -5.77
N LEU A 128 7.18 7.96 -4.64
CA LEU A 128 8.31 8.90 -4.63
C LEU A 128 9.61 8.26 -5.11
N HIS A 129 9.93 7.07 -4.64
CA HIS A 129 11.12 6.36 -5.07
C HIS A 129 11.06 5.92 -6.55
N THR A 130 9.91 5.43 -7.00
CA THR A 130 9.71 5.05 -8.40
C THR A 130 9.80 6.26 -9.31
N ARG A 131 9.22 7.40 -8.89
CA ARG A 131 9.33 8.68 -9.60
C ARG A 131 10.79 9.10 -9.78
N GLU A 132 11.55 9.08 -8.70
CA GLU A 132 12.97 9.46 -8.73
C GLU A 132 13.77 8.58 -9.68
N LYS A 133 13.58 7.26 -9.60
CA LYS A 133 14.24 6.32 -10.51
C LYS A 133 13.81 6.50 -11.95
N MET A 134 12.53 6.79 -12.21
CA MET A 134 12.04 7.06 -13.56
C MET A 134 12.67 8.32 -14.14
N ILE A 135 12.81 9.39 -13.37
CA ILE A 135 13.49 10.62 -13.80
C ILE A 135 14.94 10.31 -14.18
N GLN A 136 15.68 9.62 -13.31
CA GLN A 136 17.08 9.24 -13.59
C GLN A 136 17.21 8.45 -14.90
N VAL A 137 16.29 7.51 -15.15
CA VAL A 137 16.27 6.74 -16.40
C VAL A 137 15.95 7.62 -17.61
N MET A 138 14.95 8.50 -17.49
CA MET A 138 14.52 9.37 -18.60
C MET A 138 15.57 10.43 -18.99
N GLU A 139 16.46 10.81 -18.05
CA GLU A 139 17.57 11.75 -18.26
C GLU A 139 18.88 11.04 -18.67
N SER A 140 18.87 9.72 -18.84
CA SER A 140 20.06 8.94 -19.21
C SER A 140 20.43 9.07 -20.69
N ASP A 141 21.72 8.91 -20.99
CA ASP A 141 22.26 8.98 -22.36
C ASP A 141 21.60 7.97 -23.31
N TYR A 142 21.33 6.75 -22.85
CA TYR A 142 20.70 5.73 -23.70
C TYR A 142 19.26 6.08 -24.08
N VAL A 143 18.51 6.78 -23.23
CA VAL A 143 17.18 7.30 -23.57
C VAL A 143 17.29 8.47 -24.54
N MET A 144 18.30 9.34 -24.37
CA MET A 144 18.58 10.42 -25.33
C MET A 144 18.89 9.85 -26.70
N PHE A 145 19.72 8.80 -26.81
CA PHE A 145 19.99 8.11 -28.07
C PHE A 145 18.75 7.44 -28.68
N ALA A 146 17.89 6.83 -27.84
CA ALA A 146 16.64 6.24 -28.33
C ALA A 146 15.72 7.30 -28.95
N ARG A 147 15.60 8.48 -28.33
CA ARG A 147 14.87 9.62 -28.89
C ARG A 147 15.48 10.12 -30.19
N ALA A 148 16.80 10.23 -30.26
CA ALA A 148 17.50 10.62 -31.49
C ALA A 148 17.26 9.65 -32.65
N ARG A 149 17.04 8.37 -32.38
CA ARG A 149 16.65 7.35 -33.36
C ARG A 149 15.18 7.38 -33.74
N GLY A 150 14.37 8.28 -33.16
CA GLY A 150 12.95 8.42 -33.45
C GLY A 150 12.06 7.41 -32.74
N GLU A 151 12.52 6.79 -31.65
CA GLU A 151 11.66 5.92 -30.85
C GLU A 151 10.51 6.72 -30.20
N SER A 152 9.30 6.17 -30.22
CA SER A 152 8.14 6.82 -29.60
C SER A 152 8.26 6.84 -28.08
N ASP A 153 7.63 7.85 -27.45
CA ASP A 153 7.60 7.99 -25.98
C ASP A 153 7.08 6.73 -25.28
N PHE A 154 6.06 6.07 -25.84
CA PHE A 154 5.52 4.84 -25.28
C PHE A 154 6.52 3.69 -25.32
N ARG A 155 7.26 3.58 -26.42
CA ARG A 155 8.32 2.56 -26.55
C ARG A 155 9.46 2.82 -25.58
N ILE A 156 9.89 4.07 -25.44
CA ILE A 156 10.90 4.49 -24.47
C ILE A 156 10.42 4.18 -23.05
N LEU A 157 9.17 4.52 -22.71
CA LEU A 157 8.61 4.23 -21.39
C LEU A 157 8.68 2.74 -21.06
N VAL A 158 8.22 1.87 -21.95
CA VAL A 158 8.11 0.43 -21.68
C VAL A 158 9.49 -0.25 -21.73
N GLN A 159 10.28 -0.02 -22.78
CA GLN A 159 11.53 -0.75 -23.01
C GLN A 159 12.70 -0.22 -22.18
N HIS A 160 12.75 1.10 -21.94
CA HIS A 160 13.84 1.73 -21.20
C HIS A 160 13.41 2.16 -19.80
N GLY A 161 12.22 2.75 -19.65
CA GLY A 161 11.68 3.20 -18.38
C GLY A 161 11.36 2.05 -17.45
N VAL A 162 10.22 1.42 -17.66
CA VAL A 162 9.66 0.39 -16.75
C VAL A 162 10.64 -0.75 -16.52
N ARG A 163 11.29 -1.24 -17.58
CA ARG A 163 12.23 -2.36 -17.46
C ARG A 163 13.40 -2.07 -16.51
N ASN A 164 13.92 -0.85 -16.52
CA ASN A 164 15.08 -0.50 -15.68
C ASN A 164 14.70 -0.12 -14.25
N ILE A 165 13.46 0.34 -14.00
CA ILE A 165 13.02 0.70 -12.66
C ILE A 165 12.32 -0.44 -11.92
N LEU A 166 11.92 -1.51 -12.61
CA LEU A 166 11.17 -2.61 -12.01
C LEU A 166 11.95 -3.28 -10.87
N LEU A 167 13.21 -3.62 -11.09
CA LEU A 167 14.04 -4.29 -10.08
C LEU A 167 14.27 -3.42 -8.84
N PRO A 168 14.69 -2.15 -8.93
CA PRO A 168 14.77 -1.25 -7.78
C PRO A 168 13.43 -1.08 -7.03
N ALA A 169 12.32 -0.97 -7.77
CA ALA A 169 11.00 -0.85 -7.17
C ALA A 169 10.59 -2.11 -6.40
N MET A 170 10.84 -3.30 -6.95
CA MET A 170 10.60 -4.57 -6.26
C MET A 170 11.47 -4.69 -5.00
N THR A 171 12.75 -4.33 -5.06
CA THR A 171 13.64 -4.36 -3.89
C THR A 171 13.08 -3.49 -2.76
N LEU A 172 12.65 -2.27 -3.08
CA LEU A 172 12.04 -1.38 -2.10
C LEU A 172 10.71 -1.95 -1.58
N GLN A 173 9.89 -2.50 -2.45
CA GLN A 173 8.63 -3.13 -2.09
C GLN A 173 8.83 -4.27 -1.08
N PHE A 174 9.80 -5.14 -1.28
CA PHE A 174 10.12 -6.19 -0.32
C PHE A 174 10.69 -5.64 0.99
N ALA A 175 11.49 -4.58 0.93
CA ALA A 175 12.01 -3.91 2.13
C ALA A 175 10.88 -3.30 2.99
N SER A 176 9.78 -2.85 2.38
CA SER A 176 8.64 -2.24 3.09
C SER A 176 7.77 -3.22 3.90
N ILE A 177 7.98 -4.52 3.77
CA ILE A 177 7.21 -5.54 4.53
C ILE A 177 7.29 -5.28 6.04
N SER A 178 8.47 -4.93 6.55
CA SER A 178 8.68 -4.65 7.97
C SER A 178 7.92 -3.42 8.46
N GLU A 179 7.77 -2.39 7.62
CA GLU A 179 7.00 -1.18 7.95
C GLU A 179 5.50 -1.47 8.02
N ILE A 180 4.98 -2.25 7.08
CA ILE A 180 3.57 -2.66 7.06
C ILE A 180 3.27 -3.56 8.27
N PHE A 181 4.21 -4.44 8.64
CA PHE A 181 4.08 -5.27 9.83
C PHE A 181 3.98 -4.42 11.09
N GLY A 182 4.88 -3.44 11.27
CA GLY A 182 4.83 -2.50 12.39
C GLY A 182 3.54 -1.67 12.41
N GLY A 183 3.07 -1.22 11.25
CA GLY A 183 1.81 -0.47 11.09
C GLY A 183 0.57 -1.29 11.44
N SER A 184 0.55 -2.59 11.14
CA SER A 184 -0.59 -3.47 11.42
C SER A 184 -0.91 -3.65 12.92
N VAL A 185 0.04 -3.37 13.79
CA VAL A 185 -0.16 -3.39 15.26
C VAL A 185 -0.92 -2.15 15.74
N LEU A 186 -0.89 -1.06 14.97
CA LEU A 186 -1.48 0.23 15.32
C LEU A 186 -2.87 0.46 14.70
N VAL A 187 -3.25 -0.32 13.71
CA VAL A 187 -4.50 -0.28 12.95
C VAL A 187 -5.40 -1.47 13.29
#